data_093aa44b795842d72e69f91961725844
#
_entry.id   093aa44b795842d72e69f91961725844
#
_cell.length_a   1.000
_cell.length_b   1.000
_cell.length_c   1.000
_cell.angle_alpha   90.00
_cell.angle_beta   90.00
_cell.angle_gamma   90.00
#
_symmetry.space_group_name_H-M   'P 1'
#
loop_
_entity.id
_entity.type
_entity.pdbx_description
1 polymer ?
#
loop_
_entity_poly.entity_id
_entity_poly.type
_entity_poly.pdbx_seq_one_letter_code
_entity_poly.pdbx_strand_id
1 'polypeptide(L)'
;MKPFTVFLVRHGEAESQWGSDDDPGLSQNGIDQAQGLIKRFENNLLRDFTFISSPKKRAMMTAAPLAKKYNKELLINKSFIEIPSPNLSISEKREWLKKMMNLNIKLLDENVSFWRLKIIDAITNLDSDAIIFSHYMVMNVVKGFVDNSDKMLNFHPDYASVVMLKIKNKRISIANIEENKNTIITL
;
A
#
# COMPACT_ATOMS: atom_id res chain seq x y z
N MET A 1 -18.50 -12.12 -14.11
CA MET A 1 -17.34 -12.76 -13.48
C MET A 1 -17.61 -13.00 -12.00
N LYS A 2 -17.04 -14.05 -11.40
CA LYS A 2 -17.09 -14.23 -9.95
C LYS A 2 -16.26 -13.12 -9.28
N PRO A 3 -16.69 -12.63 -8.12
CA PRO A 3 -15.87 -11.69 -7.36
C PRO A 3 -14.61 -12.37 -6.86
N PHE A 4 -13.51 -11.63 -6.83
CA PHE A 4 -12.25 -12.08 -6.25
C PHE A 4 -11.77 -11.13 -5.16
N THR A 5 -10.80 -11.58 -4.37
CA THR A 5 -10.30 -10.85 -3.19
C THR A 5 -8.92 -10.27 -3.47
N VAL A 6 -8.72 -9.03 -3.06
CA VAL A 6 -7.39 -8.43 -3.03
C VAL A 6 -7.09 -7.94 -1.61
N PHE A 7 -6.00 -8.43 -1.03
CA PHE A 7 -5.45 -7.87 0.21
C PHE A 7 -4.44 -6.80 -0.15
N LEU A 8 -4.64 -5.58 0.33
CA LEU A 8 -3.69 -4.49 0.20
C LEU A 8 -3.02 -4.27 1.55
N VAL A 9 -1.70 -4.44 1.61
CA VAL A 9 -0.91 -4.45 2.84
C VAL A 9 0.04 -3.25 2.84
N ARG A 10 0.05 -2.45 3.90
CA ARG A 10 1.10 -1.46 4.12
C ARG A 10 2.38 -2.16 4.55
N HIS A 11 3.54 -1.70 4.06
CA HIS A 11 4.83 -2.18 4.55
C HIS A 11 4.98 -2.00 6.06
N GLY A 12 5.80 -2.83 6.69
CA GLY A 12 6.24 -2.69 8.09
C GLY A 12 7.04 -1.39 8.30
N GLU A 13 7.35 -1.08 9.55
CA GLU A 13 8.13 0.11 9.90
C GLU A 13 9.47 0.13 9.16
N ALA A 14 9.78 1.26 8.52
CA ALA A 14 11.06 1.45 7.84
C ALA A 14 12.15 1.83 8.84
N GLU A 15 13.39 1.45 8.55
CA GLU A 15 14.58 1.79 9.37
C GLU A 15 14.92 3.28 9.39
N SER A 16 14.42 4.02 8.37
CA SER A 16 14.63 5.46 8.23
C SER A 16 13.31 6.18 8.06
N GLN A 17 13.25 7.44 8.48
CA GLN A 17 12.12 8.33 8.23
C GLN A 17 11.94 8.59 6.73
N TRP A 18 10.71 8.84 6.32
CA TRP A 18 10.40 9.18 4.94
C TRP A 18 11.16 10.42 4.47
N GLY A 19 11.87 10.28 3.35
CA GLY A 19 12.67 11.34 2.75
C GLY A 19 14.14 11.41 3.20
N SER A 20 14.54 10.69 4.26
CA SER A 20 15.95 10.64 4.71
C SER A 20 16.81 9.61 3.98
N ASP A 21 16.17 8.61 3.41
CA ASP A 21 16.75 7.60 2.52
C ASP A 21 15.78 7.37 1.37
N ASP A 22 16.29 7.16 0.17
CA ASP A 22 15.45 6.97 -1.02
C ASP A 22 14.78 5.59 -1.03
N ASP A 23 15.38 4.58 -0.41
CA ASP A 23 14.85 3.22 -0.39
C ASP A 23 15.24 2.43 0.88
N PRO A 24 14.80 2.87 2.06
CA PRO A 24 15.13 2.20 3.31
C PRO A 24 14.51 0.80 3.37
N GLY A 25 15.19 -0.11 4.06
CA GLY A 25 14.67 -1.40 4.47
C GLY A 25 13.68 -1.30 5.63
N LEU A 26 13.40 -2.43 6.28
CA LEU A 26 12.59 -2.47 7.50
C LEU A 26 13.49 -2.30 8.74
N SER A 27 12.98 -1.56 9.74
CA SER A 27 13.52 -1.61 11.09
C SER A 27 13.36 -3.00 11.71
N GLN A 28 13.97 -3.26 12.87
CA GLN A 28 13.73 -4.52 13.58
C GLN A 28 12.23 -4.71 13.90
N ASN A 29 11.55 -3.66 14.35
CA ASN A 29 10.11 -3.68 14.58
C ASN A 29 9.33 -3.98 13.27
N GLY A 30 9.75 -3.40 12.15
CA GLY A 30 9.16 -3.68 10.83
C GLY A 30 9.35 -5.13 10.39
N ILE A 31 10.48 -5.75 10.72
CA ILE A 31 10.72 -7.18 10.48
C ILE A 31 9.76 -8.03 11.32
N ASP A 32 9.59 -7.70 12.60
CA ASP A 32 8.66 -8.40 13.50
C ASP A 32 7.20 -8.25 13.04
N GLN A 33 6.82 -7.06 12.56
CA GLN A 33 5.52 -6.80 11.95
C GLN A 33 5.29 -7.64 10.69
N ALA A 34 6.29 -7.76 9.82
CA ALA A 34 6.24 -8.61 8.63
C ALA A 34 6.10 -10.10 8.99
N GLN A 35 6.83 -10.56 10.00
CA GLN A 35 6.69 -11.92 10.52
C GLN A 35 5.30 -12.16 11.13
N GLY A 36 4.72 -11.15 11.79
CA GLY A 36 3.37 -11.20 12.35
C GLY A 36 2.28 -11.47 11.32
N LEU A 37 2.48 -11.07 10.06
CA LEU A 37 1.55 -11.37 8.97
C LEU A 37 1.38 -12.88 8.74
N ILE A 38 2.39 -13.69 9.05
CA ILE A 38 2.32 -15.16 8.94
C ILE A 38 1.15 -15.73 9.75
N LYS A 39 0.94 -15.22 10.97
CA LYS A 39 -0.16 -15.65 11.85
C LYS A 39 -1.52 -15.14 11.39
N ARG A 40 -1.53 -13.95 10.76
CA ARG A 40 -2.77 -13.33 10.27
C ARG A 40 -3.30 -14.01 9.01
N PHE A 41 -2.42 -14.61 8.21
CA PHE A 41 -2.76 -15.35 7.00
C PHE A 41 -2.45 -16.85 7.22
N GLU A 42 -3.19 -17.50 8.12
CA GLU A 42 -3.08 -18.92 8.41
C GLU A 42 -3.99 -19.77 7.50
N ASN A 43 -3.99 -21.09 7.73
CA ASN A 43 -4.90 -22.04 7.09
C ASN A 43 -4.86 -22.06 5.56
N ASN A 44 -3.69 -21.84 4.97
CA ASN A 44 -3.48 -21.82 3.51
C ASN A 44 -4.34 -20.80 2.76
N LEU A 45 -4.78 -19.73 3.44
CA LEU A 45 -5.64 -18.70 2.85
C LEU A 45 -5.07 -18.11 1.56
N LEU A 46 -3.74 -17.91 1.49
CA LEU A 46 -3.08 -17.28 0.35
C LEU A 46 -2.51 -18.29 -0.66
N ARG A 47 -2.87 -19.57 -0.57
CA ARG A 47 -2.31 -20.62 -1.44
C ARG A 47 -2.46 -20.32 -2.92
N ASP A 48 -3.64 -19.84 -3.33
CA ASP A 48 -3.97 -19.58 -4.74
C ASP A 48 -3.87 -18.08 -5.12
N PHE A 49 -3.34 -17.26 -4.21
CA PHE A 49 -3.16 -15.82 -4.43
C PHE A 49 -1.90 -15.53 -5.24
N THR A 50 -1.99 -14.51 -6.09
CA THR A 50 -0.84 -13.86 -6.70
C THR A 50 -0.21 -12.89 -5.71
N PHE A 51 1.12 -12.94 -5.56
CA PHE A 51 1.87 -12.06 -4.67
C PHE A 51 2.47 -10.91 -5.48
N ILE A 52 2.10 -9.69 -5.14
CA ILE A 52 2.52 -8.48 -5.85
C ILE A 52 3.17 -7.52 -4.85
N SER A 53 4.24 -6.83 -5.24
CA SER A 53 4.87 -5.81 -4.41
C SER A 53 5.23 -4.55 -5.19
N SER A 54 5.20 -3.43 -4.50
CA SER A 54 5.97 -2.25 -4.85
C SER A 54 7.46 -2.62 -4.99
N PRO A 55 8.23 -1.98 -5.88
CA PRO A 55 9.68 -2.21 -6.00
C PRO A 55 10.51 -1.71 -4.80
N LYS A 56 9.91 -1.01 -3.84
CA LYS A 56 10.63 -0.48 -2.67
C LYS A 56 11.00 -1.59 -1.69
N LYS A 57 12.24 -1.56 -1.19
CA LYS A 57 12.82 -2.58 -0.28
C LYS A 57 11.88 -2.91 0.88
N ARG A 58 11.38 -1.91 1.60
CA ARG A 58 10.47 -2.10 2.74
C ARG A 58 9.20 -2.88 2.39
N ALA A 59 8.64 -2.69 1.18
CA ALA A 59 7.47 -3.45 0.75
C ALA A 59 7.84 -4.91 0.41
N MET A 60 8.93 -5.12 -0.33
CA MET A 60 9.45 -6.45 -0.65
C MET A 60 9.84 -7.23 0.61
N MET A 61 10.52 -6.58 1.57
CA MET A 61 10.89 -7.21 2.84
C MET A 61 9.65 -7.57 3.68
N THR A 62 8.58 -6.76 3.63
CA THR A 62 7.31 -7.09 4.28
C THR A 62 6.63 -8.31 3.64
N ALA A 63 6.74 -8.45 2.33
CA ALA A 63 6.19 -9.58 1.59
C ALA A 63 6.96 -10.89 1.83
N ALA A 64 8.29 -10.81 2.03
CA ALA A 64 9.20 -11.94 2.00
C ALA A 64 8.81 -13.10 2.95
N PRO A 65 8.41 -12.89 4.22
CA PRO A 65 8.02 -13.99 5.11
C PRO A 65 6.82 -14.79 4.59
N LEU A 66 5.80 -14.08 4.07
CA LEU A 66 4.62 -14.72 3.50
C LEU A 66 4.94 -15.42 2.16
N ALA A 67 5.70 -14.76 1.28
CA ALA A 67 6.13 -15.33 0.01
C ALA A 67 6.91 -16.64 0.24
N LYS A 68 7.82 -16.68 1.23
CA LYS A 68 8.54 -17.88 1.64
C LYS A 68 7.58 -18.96 2.19
N LYS A 69 6.65 -18.61 3.10
CA LYS A 69 5.69 -19.55 3.68
C LYS A 69 4.85 -20.25 2.61
N TYR A 70 4.40 -19.50 1.61
CA TYR A 70 3.50 -20.01 0.56
C TYR A 70 4.25 -20.49 -0.70
N ASN A 71 5.58 -20.44 -0.70
CA ASN A 71 6.44 -20.75 -1.85
C ASN A 71 6.00 -19.99 -3.12
N LYS A 72 5.82 -18.67 -2.98
CA LYS A 72 5.35 -17.78 -4.05
C LYS A 72 6.46 -16.89 -4.56
N GLU A 73 6.48 -16.70 -5.88
CA GLU A 73 7.22 -15.62 -6.51
C GLU A 73 6.56 -14.28 -6.21
N LEU A 74 7.37 -13.25 -6.03
CA LEU A 74 6.91 -11.88 -5.79
C LEU A 74 6.99 -11.07 -7.08
N LEU A 75 5.83 -10.79 -7.66
CA LEU A 75 5.72 -9.96 -8.86
C LEU A 75 5.87 -8.48 -8.51
N ILE A 76 6.83 -7.82 -9.14
CA ILE A 76 7.08 -6.39 -8.88
C ILE A 76 6.22 -5.54 -9.81
N ASN A 77 5.42 -4.64 -9.23
CA ASN A 77 4.58 -3.70 -9.98
C ASN A 77 4.81 -2.25 -9.51
N LYS A 78 5.34 -1.44 -10.42
CA LYS A 78 5.65 -0.02 -10.16
C LYS A 78 4.42 0.85 -9.91
N SER A 79 3.22 0.40 -10.28
CA SER A 79 1.97 1.13 -9.98
C SER A 79 1.71 1.27 -8.48
N PHE A 80 2.29 0.38 -7.67
CA PHE A 80 2.11 0.37 -6.21
C PHE A 80 3.24 1.07 -5.45
N ILE A 81 4.07 1.88 -6.12
CA ILE A 81 5.08 2.72 -5.46
C ILE A 81 4.41 3.82 -4.64
N GLU A 82 5.09 4.31 -3.59
CA GLU A 82 4.58 5.44 -2.79
C GLU A 82 4.47 6.71 -3.63
N ILE A 83 3.68 7.68 -3.17
CA ILE A 83 3.43 8.95 -3.86
C ILE A 83 4.73 9.56 -4.39
N PRO A 84 4.81 9.87 -5.70
CA PRO A 84 6.02 10.43 -6.30
C PRO A 84 6.23 11.87 -5.81
N SER A 85 7.29 12.09 -5.05
CA SER A 85 7.70 13.45 -4.66
C SER A 85 8.57 14.08 -5.75
N PRO A 86 8.48 15.40 -5.97
CA PRO A 86 9.46 16.13 -6.76
C PRO A 86 10.89 15.97 -6.21
N ASN A 87 11.88 16.38 -6.98
CA ASN A 87 13.27 16.39 -6.50
C ASN A 87 13.48 17.53 -5.49
N LEU A 88 13.21 17.23 -4.22
CA LEU A 88 13.23 18.15 -3.09
C LEU A 88 14.26 17.66 -2.05
N SER A 89 14.76 18.58 -1.22
CA SER A 89 15.51 18.23 -0.02
C SER A 89 14.63 17.47 0.99
N ILE A 90 15.24 16.83 1.99
CA ILE A 90 14.53 16.02 3.01
C ILE A 90 13.46 16.84 3.73
N SER A 91 13.79 18.06 4.16
CA SER A 91 12.85 18.95 4.86
C SER A 91 11.69 19.37 3.96
N GLU A 92 11.98 19.74 2.71
CA GLU A 92 10.96 20.12 1.72
C GLU A 92 10.05 18.94 1.35
N LYS A 93 10.59 17.71 1.25
CA LYS A 93 9.79 16.50 1.01
C LYS A 93 8.73 16.31 2.10
N ARG A 94 9.08 16.53 3.38
CA ARG A 94 8.15 16.39 4.49
C ARG A 94 7.01 17.42 4.44
N GLU A 95 7.36 18.68 4.23
CA GLU A 95 6.35 19.74 4.11
C GLU A 95 5.47 19.53 2.86
N TRP A 96 6.08 19.12 1.75
CA TRP A 96 5.33 18.75 0.55
C TRP A 96 4.33 17.62 0.81
N LEU A 97 4.73 16.55 1.51
CA LEU A 97 3.83 15.44 1.82
C LEU A 97 2.68 15.88 2.72
N LYS A 98 2.94 16.68 3.77
CA LYS A 98 1.90 17.25 4.61
C LYS A 98 0.89 18.07 3.80
N LYS A 99 1.39 18.88 2.87
CA LYS A 99 0.54 19.65 1.94
C LYS A 99 -0.30 18.69 1.07
N MET A 100 0.31 17.69 0.46
CA MET A 100 -0.39 16.71 -0.39
C MET A 100 -1.48 15.96 0.37
N MET A 101 -1.22 15.53 1.61
CA MET A 101 -2.21 14.83 2.44
C MET A 101 -3.47 15.67 2.70
N ASN A 102 -3.34 16.99 2.79
CA ASN A 102 -4.45 17.91 3.03
C ASN A 102 -5.09 18.47 1.74
N LEU A 103 -4.56 18.09 0.57
CA LEU A 103 -5.02 18.65 -0.68
C LEU A 103 -6.30 17.97 -1.18
N ASN A 104 -7.16 18.76 -1.83
CA ASN A 104 -8.26 18.22 -2.63
C ASN A 104 -7.69 17.59 -3.92
N ILE A 105 -8.19 16.42 -4.30
CA ILE A 105 -7.69 15.69 -5.47
C ILE A 105 -7.84 16.45 -6.79
N LYS A 106 -8.76 17.40 -6.85
CA LYS A 106 -8.97 18.28 -8.04
C LYS A 106 -7.85 19.29 -8.23
N LEU A 107 -7.02 19.51 -7.21
CA LEU A 107 -5.90 20.46 -7.20
C LEU A 107 -4.53 19.79 -7.31
N LEU A 108 -4.50 18.48 -7.55
CA LEU A 108 -3.26 17.73 -7.72
C LEU A 108 -2.60 18.06 -9.05
N ASP A 109 -1.27 18.06 -9.04
CA ASP A 109 -0.51 18.09 -10.28
C ASP A 109 -0.75 16.83 -11.14
N GLU A 110 -0.34 16.92 -12.41
CA GLU A 110 -0.56 15.86 -13.39
C GLU A 110 0.13 14.54 -12.99
N ASN A 111 1.35 14.59 -12.43
CA ASN A 111 2.11 13.41 -12.06
C ASN A 111 1.43 12.64 -10.93
N VAL A 112 0.97 13.33 -9.89
CA VAL A 112 0.26 12.71 -8.76
C VAL A 112 -1.11 12.21 -9.19
N SER A 113 -1.81 12.95 -10.04
CA SER A 113 -3.09 12.53 -10.62
C SER A 113 -2.94 11.25 -11.44
N PHE A 114 -1.93 11.18 -12.28
CA PHE A 114 -1.63 9.99 -13.10
C PHE A 114 -1.20 8.80 -12.26
N TRP A 115 -0.37 9.01 -11.23
CA TRP A 115 -0.01 7.97 -10.28
C TRP A 115 -1.24 7.37 -9.58
N ARG A 116 -2.20 8.19 -9.14
CA ARG A 116 -3.47 7.73 -8.56
C ARG A 116 -4.26 6.85 -9.53
N LEU A 117 -4.40 7.29 -10.78
CA LEU A 117 -5.11 6.52 -11.81
C LEU A 117 -4.44 5.18 -12.08
N LYS A 118 -3.11 5.12 -12.13
CA LYS A 118 -2.36 3.86 -12.31
C LYS A 118 -2.61 2.85 -11.21
N ILE A 119 -2.76 3.28 -9.96
CA ILE A 119 -3.07 2.38 -8.84
C ILE A 119 -4.43 1.72 -9.07
N ILE A 120 -5.45 2.51 -9.37
CA ILE A 120 -6.83 2.01 -9.55
C ILE A 120 -6.90 1.11 -10.79
N ASP A 121 -6.26 1.51 -11.88
CA ASP A 121 -6.18 0.71 -13.10
C ASP A 121 -5.49 -0.64 -12.84
N ALA A 122 -4.36 -0.65 -12.14
CA ALA A 122 -3.64 -1.87 -11.80
C ALA A 122 -4.47 -2.85 -10.95
N ILE A 123 -5.30 -2.35 -10.03
CA ILE A 123 -6.18 -3.18 -9.21
C ILE A 123 -7.39 -3.68 -10.02
N THR A 124 -8.02 -2.83 -10.81
CA THR A 124 -9.23 -3.18 -11.58
C THR A 124 -8.95 -4.11 -12.76
N ASN A 125 -7.70 -4.19 -13.21
CA ASN A 125 -7.25 -5.10 -14.27
C ASN A 125 -6.70 -6.44 -13.73
N LEU A 126 -6.70 -6.67 -12.43
CA LEU A 126 -6.48 -8.01 -11.89
C LEU A 126 -7.66 -8.93 -12.26
N ASP A 127 -7.39 -10.20 -12.42
CA ASP A 127 -8.35 -11.22 -12.83
C ASP A 127 -8.57 -12.32 -11.79
N SER A 128 -7.77 -12.33 -10.73
CA SER A 128 -7.73 -13.36 -9.70
C SER A 128 -7.37 -12.79 -8.32
N ASP A 129 -7.50 -13.63 -7.30
CA ASP A 129 -7.13 -13.29 -5.93
C ASP A 129 -5.65 -12.87 -5.86
N ALA A 130 -5.38 -11.76 -5.15
CA ALA A 130 -4.03 -11.22 -5.01
C ALA A 130 -3.77 -10.64 -3.60
N ILE A 131 -2.49 -10.65 -3.21
CA ILE A 131 -2.00 -9.86 -2.07
C ILE A 131 -0.96 -8.87 -2.58
N ILE A 132 -1.15 -7.59 -2.25
CA ILE A 132 -0.35 -6.47 -2.74
C ILE A 132 0.35 -5.80 -1.55
N PHE A 133 1.68 -5.78 -1.56
CA PHE A 133 2.48 -5.09 -0.55
C PHE A 133 2.86 -3.70 -1.05
N SER A 134 2.45 -2.68 -0.32
CA SER A 134 2.45 -1.32 -0.79
C SER A 134 2.68 -0.30 0.36
N HIS A 135 2.13 0.89 0.21
CA HIS A 135 2.45 2.08 1.00
C HIS A 135 1.21 2.79 1.52
N TYR A 136 1.44 3.72 2.43
CA TYR A 136 0.43 4.51 3.11
C TYR A 136 -0.49 5.29 2.15
N MET A 137 0.11 6.08 1.22
CA MET A 137 -0.70 6.90 0.32
C MET A 137 -1.40 6.06 -0.75
N VAL A 138 -0.83 4.92 -1.16
CA VAL A 138 -1.52 3.97 -2.07
C VAL A 138 -2.82 3.45 -1.45
N MET A 139 -2.79 3.09 -0.15
CA MET A 139 -3.99 2.65 0.56
C MET A 139 -5.03 3.77 0.67
N ASN A 140 -4.58 5.01 0.89
CA ASN A 140 -5.44 6.19 0.94
C ASN A 140 -6.09 6.49 -0.42
N VAL A 141 -5.37 6.31 -1.53
CA VAL A 141 -5.94 6.45 -2.89
C VAL A 141 -7.07 5.45 -3.10
N VAL A 142 -6.86 4.18 -2.73
CA VAL A 142 -7.88 3.13 -2.89
C VAL A 142 -9.10 3.41 -2.02
N LYS A 143 -8.90 3.80 -0.75
CA LYS A 143 -9.99 4.17 0.17
C LYS A 143 -10.78 5.35 -0.37
N GLY A 144 -10.09 6.43 -0.77
CA GLY A 144 -10.73 7.62 -1.33
C GLY A 144 -11.49 7.33 -2.62
N PHE A 145 -10.98 6.45 -3.49
CA PHE A 145 -11.69 6.03 -4.70
C PHE A 145 -13.00 5.29 -4.38
N VAL A 146 -12.98 4.35 -3.43
CA VAL A 146 -14.18 3.59 -3.05
C VAL A 146 -15.22 4.50 -2.39
N ASP A 147 -14.80 5.47 -1.59
CA ASP A 147 -15.69 6.39 -0.88
C ASP A 147 -16.15 7.58 -1.73
N ASN A 148 -15.68 7.71 -2.99
CA ASN A 148 -15.86 8.92 -3.81
C ASN A 148 -15.38 10.20 -3.10
N SER A 149 -14.30 10.12 -2.37
CA SER A 149 -13.73 11.23 -1.61
C SER A 149 -12.89 12.16 -2.48
N ASP A 150 -13.06 13.45 -2.30
CA ASP A 150 -12.22 14.48 -2.91
C ASP A 150 -10.91 14.73 -2.14
N LYS A 151 -10.61 13.95 -1.08
CA LYS A 151 -9.43 14.12 -0.23
C LYS A 151 -8.33 13.13 -0.59
N MET A 152 -7.08 13.56 -0.40
CA MET A 152 -5.92 12.65 -0.53
C MET A 152 -5.78 11.74 0.70
N LEU A 153 -6.01 12.27 1.91
CA LEU A 153 -5.97 11.50 3.14
C LEU A 153 -7.40 11.08 3.53
N ASN A 154 -7.64 9.79 3.64
CA ASN A 154 -8.97 9.21 3.92
C ASN A 154 -8.99 8.38 5.21
N PHE A 155 -7.84 7.86 5.63
CA PHE A 155 -7.68 7.12 6.89
C PHE A 155 -6.18 6.98 7.24
N HIS A 156 -5.91 6.43 8.41
CA HIS A 156 -4.54 6.23 8.91
C HIS A 156 -4.23 4.72 9.00
N PRO A 157 -3.80 4.07 7.89
CA PRO A 157 -3.39 2.68 7.94
C PRO A 157 -2.13 2.52 8.79
N ASP A 158 -2.11 1.52 9.67
CA ASP A 158 -0.94 1.18 10.47
C ASP A 158 0.13 0.45 9.66
N TYR A 159 1.36 0.33 10.22
CA TYR A 159 2.38 -0.55 9.66
C TYR A 159 1.87 -2.00 9.64
N ALA A 160 2.13 -2.70 8.54
CA ALA A 160 1.63 -4.04 8.26
C ALA A 160 0.10 -4.21 8.37
N SER A 161 -0.68 -3.11 8.36
CA SER A 161 -2.15 -3.19 8.32
C SER A 161 -2.63 -3.69 6.95
N VAL A 162 -3.83 -4.26 6.95
CA VAL A 162 -4.44 -4.90 5.79
C VAL A 162 -5.79 -4.29 5.47
N VAL A 163 -6.02 -3.95 4.21
CA VAL A 163 -7.34 -3.66 3.65
C VAL A 163 -7.76 -4.81 2.76
N MET A 164 -8.93 -5.40 3.04
CA MET A 164 -9.51 -6.43 2.20
C MET A 164 -10.48 -5.82 1.20
N LEU A 165 -10.15 -5.97 -0.07
CA LEU A 165 -10.97 -5.53 -1.19
C LEU A 165 -11.71 -6.70 -1.81
N LYS A 166 -12.90 -6.44 -2.34
CA LYS A 166 -13.63 -7.32 -3.26
C LYS A 166 -13.74 -6.63 -4.61
N ILE A 167 -13.34 -7.35 -5.65
CA ILE A 167 -13.38 -6.86 -7.03
C ILE A 167 -14.45 -7.67 -7.78
N LYS A 168 -15.39 -6.98 -8.42
CA LYS A 168 -16.40 -7.59 -9.27
C LYS A 168 -16.68 -6.67 -10.47
N ASN A 169 -16.54 -7.19 -11.68
CA ASN A 169 -16.79 -6.42 -12.92
C ASN A 169 -16.03 -5.07 -12.91
N LYS A 170 -14.76 -5.08 -12.58
CA LYS A 170 -13.88 -3.89 -12.43
C LYS A 170 -14.32 -2.86 -11.38
N ARG A 171 -15.28 -3.18 -10.53
CA ARG A 171 -15.67 -2.34 -9.38
C ARG A 171 -14.96 -2.83 -8.13
N ILE A 172 -14.37 -1.88 -7.40
CA ILE A 172 -13.71 -2.12 -6.12
C ILE A 172 -14.69 -1.80 -5.00
N SER A 173 -14.74 -2.66 -4.00
CA SER A 173 -15.40 -2.39 -2.71
C SER A 173 -14.49 -2.83 -1.57
N ILE A 174 -14.56 -2.15 -0.43
CA ILE A 174 -13.83 -2.52 0.79
C ILE A 174 -14.72 -3.46 1.58
N ALA A 175 -14.22 -4.69 1.82
CA ALA A 175 -14.91 -5.68 2.63
C ALA A 175 -14.47 -5.62 4.09
N ASN A 176 -13.21 -5.26 4.35
CA ASN A 176 -12.68 -5.01 5.69
C ASN A 176 -11.52 -4.03 5.63
N ILE A 177 -11.39 -3.20 6.65
CA ILE A 177 -10.29 -2.27 6.84
C ILE A 177 -9.81 -2.34 8.29
N GLU A 178 -8.52 -2.51 8.46
CA GLU A 178 -7.89 -2.37 9.76
C GLU A 178 -7.55 -0.91 9.96
N GLU A 179 -8.40 -0.24 10.71
CA GLU A 179 -8.13 1.12 11.15
C GLU A 179 -7.21 1.07 12.35
N ASN A 180 -6.16 1.86 12.31
CA ASN A 180 -5.35 2.02 13.48
C ASN A 180 -5.49 3.37 14.15
N LYS A 181 -5.32 3.29 15.45
CA LYS A 181 -5.55 4.41 16.35
C LYS A 181 -4.27 5.22 16.63
N ASN A 182 -3.08 4.77 16.22
CA ASN A 182 -1.83 5.29 16.80
C ASN A 182 -0.63 5.49 15.86
N THR A 183 -0.66 5.14 14.59
CA THR A 183 0.49 5.42 13.71
C THR A 183 0.27 6.66 12.87
N ILE A 184 0.93 7.69 13.28
CA ILE A 184 1.28 8.84 12.45
C ILE A 184 2.37 8.38 11.48
N ILE A 185 2.32 8.78 10.21
CA ILE A 185 3.54 8.76 9.40
C ILE A 185 4.59 9.51 10.21
N THR A 186 5.66 8.84 10.60
CA THR A 186 6.79 9.51 11.22
C THR A 186 7.45 10.35 10.13
N LEU A 187 6.99 11.58 10.04
CA LEU A 187 7.50 12.60 9.14
C LEU A 187 8.76 13.21 9.72
#